data_c1af82d8030a6089d4fabf57aa64e101
#
_entry.id   c1af82d8030a6089d4fabf57aa64e101
#
_cell.length_a   1.000
_cell.length_b   1.000
_cell.length_c   1.000
_cell.angle_alpha   90.00
_cell.angle_beta   90.00
_cell.angle_gamma   90.00
#
_symmetry.space_group_name_H-M   'P 1'
#
loop_
_entity.id
_entity.type
_entity.pdbx_description
1 polymer ?
#
loop_
_entity_poly.entity_id
_entity_poly.type
_entity_poly.pdbx_seq_one_letter_code
_entity_poly.pdbx_strand_id
1 'polypeptide(L)'
;MKYFVLIFLVVLFSCNNHSPRVQDEIFCTHNVVLDEQGKLLPWFMPQDKAYDHFLHLRWDFIKTRVPDSPGPPPRSDYPQYYFYCAFKDSNNILLPDSWMNDIGEKIPNWFESARLYYAYTGDTTVMNLITDFVDYTLEHGTSPAEFAWHDFPYTTTNAGDTLFRGFTSAGRFVLHEIQVDHAGEMGLTYFRMYLFTKNEKYLTAALKVADLLAEKAKDGNSEQSVWPYRVVMDSGRITAPYGANWTGCYMLFDHLIKAGIGNVDAYRNANAKVSGFILQHPMKTGYWTDGHSDTDIRSNTYKSNLSASNAVLCLFDYPGLDPEWKSDIPKLIKWTEDNFIFRTAAGEPSTMWGANIVGEQDSFNYKMDYQTARYAAACARWYAVSGDESYKEKAFRSLNWVTYCNDSTGKAFESPVSKGINSWYSDCYGECPRMFYHAFAAIPEWAPPGEDHILYSEGILKNVTYGDGEIRYNSTGDNSTEYLRLSFKPTVVTVNGNEIASGKDLKIDSYVIRKLGDGDFALTIKHNKGDVVISGRI
;
A
#
# COMPACT_ATOMS: atom_id res chain seq x y z
N MET A 1 -75.97 27.34 7.55
CA MET A 1 -75.18 26.66 6.50
C MET A 1 -73.85 27.37 6.35
N LYS A 2 -72.77 26.81 6.90
CA LYS A 2 -71.39 27.33 6.76
C LYS A 2 -70.63 26.29 5.96
N TYR A 3 -70.20 26.65 4.76
CA TYR A 3 -69.34 25.80 3.93
C TYR A 3 -67.90 25.93 4.41
N PHE A 4 -67.28 24.79 4.81
CA PHE A 4 -65.84 24.66 5.03
C PHE A 4 -65.21 24.24 3.70
N VAL A 5 -64.36 25.12 3.16
CA VAL A 5 -63.52 24.79 2.01
C VAL A 5 -62.20 24.24 2.54
N LEU A 6 -61.97 22.95 2.27
CA LEU A 6 -60.70 22.27 2.59
C LEU A 6 -59.75 22.51 1.44
N ILE A 7 -58.72 23.34 1.66
CA ILE A 7 -57.61 23.55 0.70
C ILE A 7 -56.59 22.41 0.93
N PHE A 8 -56.47 21.49 -0.02
CA PHE A 8 -55.40 20.52 -0.09
C PHE A 8 -54.14 21.19 -0.60
N LEU A 9 -53.16 21.40 0.27
CA LEU A 9 -51.82 21.83 -0.11
C LEU A 9 -51.05 20.58 -0.62
N VAL A 10 -50.95 20.46 -1.96
CA VAL A 10 -50.03 19.47 -2.57
C VAL A 10 -48.64 20.04 -2.50
N VAL A 11 -47.84 19.55 -1.56
CA VAL A 11 -46.39 19.78 -1.49
C VAL A 11 -45.73 18.91 -2.55
N LEU A 12 -45.45 19.49 -3.70
CA LEU A 12 -44.56 18.89 -4.69
C LEU A 12 -43.15 18.87 -4.14
N PHE A 13 -42.71 17.72 -3.63
CA PHE A 13 -41.29 17.47 -3.44
C PHE A 13 -40.62 17.40 -4.81
N SER A 14 -40.08 18.53 -5.24
CA SER A 14 -39.12 18.57 -6.33
C SER A 14 -37.86 17.85 -5.84
N CYS A 15 -37.69 16.58 -6.25
CA CYS A 15 -36.40 15.93 -6.21
C CYS A 15 -35.48 16.69 -7.19
N ASN A 16 -34.78 17.68 -6.69
CA ASN A 16 -33.63 18.24 -7.37
C ASN A 16 -32.55 17.16 -7.39
N ASN A 17 -32.58 16.30 -8.40
CA ASN A 17 -31.41 15.59 -8.84
C ASN A 17 -30.42 16.64 -9.37
N HIS A 18 -29.68 17.27 -8.47
CA HIS A 18 -28.47 17.94 -8.84
C HIS A 18 -27.45 16.85 -9.19
N SER A 19 -27.44 16.44 -10.46
CA SER A 19 -26.22 15.90 -11.04
C SER A 19 -25.12 16.93 -10.72
N PRO A 20 -24.01 16.54 -10.06
CA PRO A 20 -22.93 17.48 -9.85
C PRO A 20 -22.55 18.01 -11.22
N ARG A 21 -22.67 19.34 -11.43
CA ARG A 21 -22.08 19.99 -12.60
C ARG A 21 -20.61 19.65 -12.52
N VAL A 22 -20.10 18.96 -13.53
CA VAL A 22 -18.66 18.80 -13.74
C VAL A 22 -18.12 20.22 -13.91
N GLN A 23 -17.65 20.84 -12.83
CA GLN A 23 -16.78 21.99 -12.93
C GLN A 23 -15.56 21.51 -13.71
N ASP A 24 -15.09 22.30 -14.67
CA ASP A 24 -13.81 22.08 -15.33
C ASP A 24 -12.77 21.83 -14.24
N GLU A 25 -12.33 20.55 -14.10
CA GLU A 25 -11.40 20.16 -13.07
C GLU A 25 -10.03 20.74 -13.43
N ILE A 26 -9.61 21.77 -12.71
CA ILE A 26 -8.30 22.38 -12.87
C ILE A 26 -7.39 21.77 -11.82
N PHE A 27 -6.26 21.23 -12.25
CA PHE A 27 -5.23 20.79 -11.31
C PHE A 27 -4.69 22.01 -10.56
N CYS A 28 -4.67 21.91 -9.24
CA CYS A 28 -4.23 22.99 -8.37
C CYS A 28 -2.72 22.95 -8.06
N THR A 29 -2.04 21.87 -8.44
CA THR A 29 -0.63 21.61 -8.16
C THR A 29 0.28 22.02 -9.30
N HIS A 30 -0.04 21.63 -10.53
CA HIS A 30 0.75 21.88 -11.73
C HIS A 30 -0.14 22.05 -12.96
N ASN A 31 0.38 22.73 -13.98
CA ASN A 31 -0.28 22.79 -15.28
C ASN A 31 -0.30 21.41 -15.94
N VAL A 32 -1.41 21.08 -16.55
CA VAL A 32 -1.61 19.82 -17.26
C VAL A 32 -0.72 19.76 -18.51
N VAL A 33 0.03 18.68 -18.66
CA VAL A 33 0.87 18.38 -19.82
C VAL A 33 0.24 17.23 -20.59
N LEU A 34 0.03 17.42 -21.89
CA LEU A 34 -0.60 16.42 -22.76
C LEU A 34 0.32 16.04 -23.92
N ASP A 35 0.19 14.80 -24.39
CA ASP A 35 0.80 14.37 -25.64
C ASP A 35 0.00 14.86 -26.88
N GLU A 36 0.49 14.50 -28.08
CA GLU A 36 -0.14 14.87 -29.36
C GLU A 36 -1.57 14.30 -29.53
N GLN A 37 -1.91 13.26 -28.77
CA GLN A 37 -3.24 12.66 -28.77
C GLN A 37 -4.15 13.24 -27.69
N GLY A 38 -3.69 14.26 -26.96
CA GLY A 38 -4.44 14.91 -25.86
C GLY A 38 -4.52 14.03 -24.60
N LYS A 39 -3.61 13.08 -24.42
CA LYS A 39 -3.55 12.23 -23.23
C LYS A 39 -2.49 12.72 -22.25
N LEU A 40 -2.74 12.47 -20.96
CA LEU A 40 -1.93 12.97 -19.85
C LEU A 40 -0.49 12.42 -19.86
N LEU A 41 0.46 13.35 -19.76
CA LEU A 41 1.87 13.11 -19.48
C LEU A 41 2.21 13.60 -18.06
N PRO A 42 3.33 13.17 -17.45
CA PRO A 42 3.73 13.71 -16.15
C PRO A 42 4.11 15.17 -16.29
N TRP A 43 3.92 15.93 -15.20
CA TRP A 43 4.21 17.37 -15.21
C TRP A 43 5.70 17.71 -15.21
N PHE A 44 6.55 16.80 -14.69
CA PHE A 44 7.99 17.02 -14.55
C PHE A 44 8.73 16.76 -15.87
N MET A 45 9.77 17.54 -16.11
CA MET A 45 10.65 17.40 -17.27
C MET A 45 12.11 17.24 -16.82
N PRO A 46 12.89 16.30 -17.34
CA PRO A 46 12.52 15.40 -18.44
C PRO A 46 11.57 14.28 -17.99
N GLN A 47 10.69 13.83 -18.89
CA GLN A 47 9.60 12.91 -18.55
C GLN A 47 10.08 11.52 -18.12
N ASP A 48 11.21 11.07 -18.63
CA ASP A 48 11.85 9.78 -18.28
C ASP A 48 12.43 9.73 -16.86
N LYS A 49 12.49 10.89 -16.16
CA LYS A 49 12.85 11.02 -14.75
C LYS A 49 11.68 11.42 -13.85
N ALA A 50 10.48 11.53 -14.40
CA ALA A 50 9.35 12.10 -13.66
C ALA A 50 8.92 11.25 -12.46
N TYR A 51 8.92 9.92 -12.60
CA TYR A 51 8.51 9.02 -11.52
C TYR A 51 9.58 8.95 -10.41
N ASP A 52 10.85 8.94 -10.79
CA ASP A 52 11.96 9.06 -9.84
C ASP A 52 11.89 10.37 -9.05
N HIS A 53 11.75 11.49 -9.76
CA HIS A 53 11.59 12.80 -9.13
C HIS A 53 10.40 12.86 -8.16
N PHE A 54 9.26 12.26 -8.52
CA PHE A 54 8.09 12.15 -7.66
C PHE A 54 8.38 11.40 -6.36
N LEU A 55 9.10 10.27 -6.44
CA LEU A 55 9.47 9.47 -5.28
C LEU A 55 10.43 10.24 -4.35
N HIS A 56 11.44 10.88 -4.91
CA HIS A 56 12.38 11.71 -4.15
C HIS A 56 11.69 12.88 -3.46
N LEU A 57 10.82 13.62 -4.16
CA LEU A 57 10.08 14.74 -3.57
C LEU A 57 9.27 14.31 -2.34
N ARG A 58 8.56 13.19 -2.40
CA ARG A 58 7.74 12.71 -1.28
C ARG A 58 8.60 12.34 -0.07
N TRP A 59 9.67 11.59 -0.27
CA TRP A 59 10.55 11.22 0.83
C TRP A 59 11.34 12.39 1.40
N ASP A 60 11.78 13.33 0.55
CA ASP A 60 12.46 14.53 1.01
C ASP A 60 11.53 15.43 1.83
N PHE A 61 10.25 15.53 1.46
CA PHE A 61 9.27 16.24 2.26
C PHE A 61 9.14 15.63 3.66
N ILE A 62 8.98 14.30 3.76
CA ILE A 62 8.89 13.59 5.04
C ILE A 62 10.14 13.79 5.89
N LYS A 63 11.32 13.68 5.30
CA LYS A 63 12.61 13.81 6.03
C LYS A 63 12.92 15.23 6.48
N THR A 64 12.46 16.25 5.74
CA THR A 64 12.98 17.62 5.92
C THR A 64 11.94 18.68 6.26
N ARG A 65 10.67 18.44 6.00
CA ARG A 65 9.61 19.44 6.12
C ARG A 65 8.60 19.17 7.23
N VAL A 66 8.44 17.94 7.64
CA VAL A 66 7.52 17.58 8.72
C VAL A 66 8.17 17.88 10.06
N PRO A 67 7.54 18.73 10.91
CA PRO A 67 8.10 19.06 12.22
C PRO A 67 7.99 17.89 13.20
N ASP A 68 8.89 17.88 14.18
CA ASP A 68 8.94 16.82 15.21
C ASP A 68 7.72 16.85 16.14
N SER A 69 7.21 18.05 16.46
CA SER A 69 6.05 18.19 17.33
C SER A 69 5.23 19.43 17.02
N PRO A 70 3.87 19.34 17.03
CA PRO A 70 3.00 20.49 16.83
C PRO A 70 2.78 21.37 18.07
N GLY A 71 3.32 21.02 19.22
CA GLY A 71 3.13 21.72 20.47
C GLY A 71 4.17 21.37 21.53
N PRO A 72 4.04 21.86 22.77
CA PRO A 72 4.94 21.48 23.85
C PRO A 72 4.86 19.95 24.00
N PRO A 73 5.97 19.26 23.79
CA PRO A 73 5.95 17.81 23.72
C PRO A 73 5.66 17.21 25.10
N PRO A 74 4.78 16.19 25.18
CA PRO A 74 4.90 15.24 26.26
C PRO A 74 6.25 14.50 26.22
N ARG A 75 6.89 14.46 25.03
CA ARG A 75 8.21 13.85 24.80
C ARG A 75 8.91 14.57 23.66
N SER A 76 10.11 15.09 23.94
CA SER A 76 10.93 15.84 22.96
C SER A 76 11.74 14.95 22.00
N ASP A 77 11.74 13.63 22.23
CA ASP A 77 12.57 12.63 21.57
C ASP A 77 11.81 11.84 20.47
N TYR A 78 10.52 12.15 20.26
CA TYR A 78 9.72 11.50 19.22
C TYR A 78 9.16 12.51 18.22
N PRO A 79 9.11 12.16 16.94
CA PRO A 79 8.43 12.96 15.93
C PRO A 79 6.92 12.87 16.11
N GLN A 80 6.41 13.45 17.18
CA GLN A 80 5.02 13.37 17.63
C GLN A 80 4.03 13.80 16.55
N TYR A 81 4.49 14.55 15.56
CA TYR A 81 3.69 14.93 14.40
C TYR A 81 3.15 13.71 13.63
N TYR A 82 3.89 12.62 13.62
CA TYR A 82 3.50 11.37 12.96
C TYR A 82 2.43 10.56 13.71
N PHE A 83 2.07 10.95 14.93
CA PHE A 83 0.91 10.39 15.65
C PHE A 83 -0.43 10.98 15.21
N TYR A 84 -0.41 11.81 14.19
CA TYR A 84 -1.60 12.23 13.44
C TYR A 84 -1.69 11.39 12.15
N CYS A 85 -2.90 11.17 11.66
CA CYS A 85 -3.10 10.45 10.40
C CYS A 85 -2.70 11.32 9.20
N ALA A 86 -2.97 12.61 9.31
CA ALA A 86 -2.77 13.58 8.24
C ALA A 86 -2.38 14.96 8.78
N PHE A 87 -2.01 15.85 7.87
CA PHE A 87 -1.78 17.26 8.15
C PHE A 87 -2.44 18.17 7.10
N LYS A 88 -2.66 19.42 7.50
CA LYS A 88 -3.11 20.52 6.64
C LYS A 88 -2.02 21.56 6.53
N ASP A 89 -1.95 22.23 5.39
CA ASP A 89 -1.12 23.43 5.24
C ASP A 89 -1.99 24.68 5.41
N SER A 90 -1.60 25.52 6.34
CA SER A 90 -2.19 26.85 6.53
C SER A 90 -1.12 27.91 6.45
N ASN A 91 -1.07 28.65 5.34
CA ASN A 91 -0.09 29.73 5.11
C ASN A 91 1.37 29.26 5.24
N ASN A 92 1.72 28.14 4.64
CA ASN A 92 3.02 27.46 4.72
C ASN A 92 3.41 26.94 6.13
N ILE A 93 2.44 26.82 7.02
CA ILE A 93 2.62 26.17 8.32
C ILE A 93 1.86 24.85 8.28
N LEU A 94 2.57 23.75 8.55
CA LEU A 94 1.93 22.45 8.67
C LEU A 94 1.19 22.37 10.01
N LEU A 95 -0.09 22.04 9.95
CA LEU A 95 -0.93 21.81 11.11
C LEU A 95 -1.43 20.36 11.09
N PRO A 96 -1.39 19.64 12.23
CA PRO A 96 -1.91 18.28 12.28
C PRO A 96 -3.43 18.26 12.07
N ASP A 97 -3.92 17.21 11.44
CA ASP A 97 -5.35 16.98 11.32
C ASP A 97 -5.91 16.33 12.58
N SER A 98 -7.20 16.56 12.83
CA SER A 98 -7.94 15.96 13.94
C SER A 98 -8.48 14.57 13.64
N TRP A 99 -8.22 14.01 12.44
CA TRP A 99 -8.62 12.64 12.11
C TRP A 99 -7.93 11.64 13.04
N MET A 100 -8.61 10.54 13.33
CA MET A 100 -8.01 9.45 14.12
C MET A 100 -6.75 8.93 13.46
N ASN A 101 -5.83 8.40 14.25
CA ASN A 101 -4.59 7.86 13.74
C ASN A 101 -4.71 6.36 13.48
N ASP A 102 -4.69 5.95 12.22
CA ASP A 102 -4.76 4.57 11.77
C ASP A 102 -3.37 3.93 11.75
N ILE A 103 -2.88 3.61 12.94
CA ILE A 103 -1.54 3.01 13.14
C ILE A 103 -1.40 1.69 12.41
N GLY A 104 -2.46 0.85 12.42
CA GLY A 104 -2.46 -0.47 11.82
C GLY A 104 -2.30 -0.49 10.31
N GLU A 105 -2.67 0.60 9.65
CA GLU A 105 -2.45 0.81 8.22
C GLU A 105 -1.15 1.58 7.96
N LYS A 106 -0.91 2.63 8.72
CA LYS A 106 0.24 3.52 8.55
C LYS A 106 1.58 2.77 8.65
N ILE A 107 1.77 1.97 9.70
CA ILE A 107 3.04 1.28 9.94
C ILE A 107 3.39 0.29 8.82
N PRO A 108 2.51 -0.63 8.40
CA PRO A 108 2.79 -1.51 7.27
C PRO A 108 3.09 -0.77 5.98
N ASN A 109 2.28 0.23 5.64
CA ASN A 109 2.45 1.02 4.43
C ASN A 109 3.77 1.80 4.42
N TRP A 110 4.12 2.45 5.51
CA TRP A 110 5.38 3.17 5.66
C TRP A 110 6.59 2.26 5.61
N PHE A 111 6.53 1.11 6.29
CA PHE A 111 7.62 0.14 6.25
C PHE A 111 7.86 -0.36 4.82
N GLU A 112 6.80 -0.72 4.09
CA GLU A 112 6.92 -1.19 2.72
C GLU A 112 7.45 -0.11 1.78
N SER A 113 6.97 1.13 1.92
CA SER A 113 7.46 2.27 1.15
C SER A 113 8.94 2.56 1.46
N ALA A 114 9.31 2.59 2.73
CA ALA A 114 10.67 2.89 3.17
C ALA A 114 11.68 1.81 2.74
N ARG A 115 11.35 0.51 2.88
CA ARG A 115 12.26 -0.57 2.49
C ARG A 115 12.52 -0.60 0.98
N LEU A 116 11.51 -0.26 0.17
CA LEU A 116 11.64 -0.19 -1.28
C LEU A 116 12.42 1.06 -1.70
N TYR A 117 12.17 2.21 -1.08
CA TYR A 117 12.97 3.41 -1.31
C TYR A 117 14.43 3.22 -0.87
N TYR A 118 14.65 2.57 0.28
CA TYR A 118 15.99 2.21 0.73
C TYR A 118 16.70 1.27 -0.27
N ALA A 119 16.01 0.25 -0.77
CA ALA A 119 16.57 -0.63 -1.80
C ALA A 119 16.92 0.15 -3.07
N TYR A 120 16.06 1.08 -3.48
CA TYR A 120 16.19 1.88 -4.69
C TYR A 120 17.32 2.92 -4.61
N THR A 121 17.56 3.53 -3.43
CA THR A 121 18.49 4.65 -3.26
C THR A 121 19.72 4.35 -2.39
N GLY A 122 19.66 3.34 -1.52
CA GLY A 122 20.63 3.13 -0.44
C GLY A 122 20.44 4.08 0.77
N ASP A 123 19.42 4.94 0.79
CA ASP A 123 19.18 5.91 1.88
C ASP A 123 18.66 5.25 3.14
N THR A 124 19.52 5.08 4.14
CA THR A 124 19.19 4.46 5.42
C THR A 124 18.33 5.33 6.33
N THR A 125 18.23 6.64 6.08
CA THR A 125 17.52 7.58 6.97
C THR A 125 16.03 7.28 7.04
N VAL A 126 15.42 6.81 5.93
CA VAL A 126 14.02 6.42 5.89
C VAL A 126 13.73 5.19 6.76
N MET A 127 14.66 4.22 6.81
CA MET A 127 14.51 3.04 7.65
C MET A 127 14.68 3.36 9.15
N ASN A 128 15.54 4.33 9.49
CA ASN A 128 15.70 4.79 10.86
C ASN A 128 14.39 5.44 11.37
N LEU A 129 13.80 6.34 10.58
CA LEU A 129 12.52 6.97 10.90
C LEU A 129 11.42 5.94 11.18
N ILE A 130 11.29 4.93 10.30
CA ILE A 130 10.29 3.87 10.46
C ILE A 130 10.60 2.99 11.69
N THR A 131 11.86 2.69 11.94
CA THR A 131 12.28 1.89 13.09
C THR A 131 11.85 2.56 14.39
N ASP A 132 12.12 3.85 14.55
CA ASP A 132 11.73 4.61 15.74
C ASP A 132 10.21 4.61 15.96
N PHE A 133 9.45 4.75 14.86
CA PHE A 133 7.99 4.75 14.93
C PHE A 133 7.41 3.37 15.28
N VAL A 134 7.96 2.29 14.71
CA VAL A 134 7.57 0.90 15.04
C VAL A 134 7.92 0.58 16.49
N ASP A 135 9.09 1.00 16.97
CA ASP A 135 9.54 0.78 18.33
C ASP A 135 8.58 1.40 19.35
N TYR A 136 8.25 2.67 19.12
CA TYR A 136 7.31 3.36 20.01
C TYR A 136 5.94 2.68 20.03
N THR A 137 5.42 2.31 18.88
CA THR A 137 4.10 1.67 18.78
C THR A 137 4.11 0.29 19.43
N LEU A 138 5.17 -0.48 19.28
CA LEU A 138 5.30 -1.79 19.92
C LEU A 138 5.37 -1.66 21.46
N GLU A 139 6.09 -0.66 21.97
CA GLU A 139 6.23 -0.43 23.42
C GLU A 139 4.93 0.03 24.06
N HIS A 140 4.17 0.89 23.37
CA HIS A 140 3.00 1.57 23.95
C HIS A 140 1.66 1.11 23.38
N GLY A 141 1.66 0.37 22.27
CA GLY A 141 0.48 -0.01 21.50
C GLY A 141 0.19 -1.51 21.50
N THR A 142 0.56 -2.24 22.55
CA THR A 142 0.28 -3.67 22.73
C THR A 142 -0.74 -3.88 23.83
N SER A 143 -1.73 -4.74 23.60
CA SER A 143 -2.78 -5.04 24.60
C SER A 143 -2.24 -5.82 25.79
N PRO A 144 -2.82 -5.63 27.01
CA PRO A 144 -2.46 -6.37 28.21
C PRO A 144 -2.68 -7.88 28.09
N ALA A 145 -1.93 -8.65 28.89
CA ALA A 145 -1.97 -10.11 28.88
C ALA A 145 -3.29 -10.71 29.38
N GLU A 146 -4.09 -9.94 30.15
CA GLU A 146 -5.40 -10.37 30.64
C GLU A 146 -6.55 -10.19 29.64
N PHE A 147 -6.30 -9.57 28.48
CA PHE A 147 -7.33 -9.36 27.48
C PHE A 147 -7.65 -10.64 26.70
N ALA A 148 -8.86 -10.77 26.18
CA ALA A 148 -9.26 -11.87 25.30
C ALA A 148 -8.45 -11.90 23.97
N TRP A 149 -8.00 -10.73 23.54
CA TRP A 149 -7.00 -10.53 22.47
C TRP A 149 -5.76 -9.90 23.11
N HIS A 150 -4.97 -10.71 23.79
CA HIS A 150 -3.79 -10.30 24.56
C HIS A 150 -2.54 -10.19 23.69
N ASP A 151 -1.58 -9.38 24.14
CA ASP A 151 -0.29 -9.19 23.45
C ASP A 151 -0.45 -8.82 21.97
N PHE A 152 -1.54 -8.15 21.63
CA PHE A 152 -1.97 -7.89 20.28
C PHE A 152 -1.91 -6.37 19.98
N PRO A 153 -1.54 -5.94 18.76
CA PRO A 153 -1.35 -4.53 18.48
C PRO A 153 -2.68 -3.78 18.39
N TYR A 154 -2.70 -2.59 18.98
CA TYR A 154 -3.72 -1.59 18.67
C TYR A 154 -3.55 -1.07 17.26
N THR A 155 -4.64 -0.94 16.51
CA THR A 155 -4.64 -0.48 15.13
C THR A 155 -5.04 0.98 14.97
N THR A 156 -5.68 1.56 15.98
CA THR A 156 -6.23 2.91 15.90
C THR A 156 -6.09 3.63 17.25
N THR A 157 -5.91 4.95 17.22
CA THR A 157 -5.94 5.83 18.39
C THR A 157 -6.49 7.20 18.01
N ASN A 158 -6.76 8.07 18.99
CA ASN A 158 -7.09 9.47 18.70
C ASN A 158 -5.92 10.19 18.02
N ALA A 159 -6.25 11.23 17.28
CA ALA A 159 -5.26 12.11 16.67
C ALA A 159 -4.28 12.65 17.72
N GLY A 160 -2.99 12.43 17.48
CA GLY A 160 -1.91 12.91 18.35
C GLY A 160 -1.75 12.18 19.68
N ASP A 161 -2.59 11.19 19.99
CA ASP A 161 -2.44 10.38 21.19
C ASP A 161 -1.22 9.48 21.08
N THR A 162 -0.42 9.46 22.15
CA THR A 162 0.74 8.59 22.31
C THR A 162 0.44 7.35 23.16
N LEU A 163 -0.79 7.26 23.70
CA LEU A 163 -1.31 6.10 24.39
C LEU A 163 -2.39 5.45 23.52
N PHE A 164 -2.09 4.28 23.00
CA PHE A 164 -2.97 3.57 22.09
C PHE A 164 -4.06 2.84 22.87
N ARG A 165 -5.31 3.13 22.59
CA ARG A 165 -6.47 2.57 23.32
C ARG A 165 -7.58 2.06 22.41
N GLY A 166 -7.41 2.13 21.09
CA GLY A 166 -8.46 1.80 20.14
C GLY A 166 -9.69 2.73 20.19
N PHE A 167 -9.72 3.71 21.06
CA PHE A 167 -10.82 4.66 21.18
C PHE A 167 -10.64 5.85 20.24
N THR A 168 -11.72 6.31 19.63
CA THR A 168 -11.73 7.55 18.87
C THR A 168 -12.81 8.51 19.35
N SER A 169 -12.47 9.79 19.50
CA SER A 169 -13.40 10.83 19.92
C SER A 169 -14.57 11.04 18.95
N ALA A 170 -14.41 10.63 17.69
CA ALA A 170 -15.47 10.65 16.68
C ALA A 170 -16.50 9.52 16.85
N GLY A 171 -16.31 8.61 17.84
CA GLY A 171 -17.23 7.51 18.14
C GLY A 171 -17.22 6.38 17.10
N ARG A 172 -16.26 6.36 16.19
CA ARG A 172 -16.12 5.31 15.16
C ARG A 172 -15.55 4.02 15.71
N PHE A 173 -14.74 4.12 16.74
CA PHE A 173 -14.18 3.01 17.52
C PHE A 173 -14.54 3.19 19.00
N VAL A 174 -14.85 2.08 19.66
CA VAL A 174 -15.00 2.05 21.11
C VAL A 174 -13.67 1.73 21.78
N LEU A 175 -13.60 1.91 23.11
CA LEU A 175 -12.40 1.59 23.86
C LEU A 175 -11.97 0.14 23.63
N HIS A 176 -10.68 -0.07 23.38
CA HIS A 176 -10.04 -1.35 23.06
C HIS A 176 -10.49 -2.04 21.76
N GLU A 177 -11.19 -1.34 20.89
CA GLU A 177 -11.57 -1.88 19.58
C GLU A 177 -10.41 -1.78 18.58
N ILE A 178 -10.25 -2.84 17.78
CA ILE A 178 -9.23 -2.94 16.70
C ILE A 178 -9.82 -3.51 15.42
N GLN A 179 -9.08 -3.31 14.31
CA GLN A 179 -9.23 -4.00 13.04
C GLN A 179 -8.23 -5.17 13.00
N VAL A 180 -8.72 -6.40 12.88
CA VAL A 180 -7.88 -7.59 13.01
C VAL A 180 -6.98 -7.82 11.79
N ASP A 181 -7.43 -7.46 10.62
CA ASP A 181 -6.64 -7.52 9.37
C ASP A 181 -5.40 -6.61 9.44
N HIS A 182 -5.57 -5.36 9.88
CA HIS A 182 -4.47 -4.43 10.09
C HIS A 182 -3.50 -4.90 11.18
N ALA A 183 -4.01 -5.50 12.26
CA ALA A 183 -3.15 -6.11 13.26
C ALA A 183 -2.32 -7.26 12.69
N GLY A 184 -2.87 -8.06 11.77
CA GLY A 184 -2.14 -9.08 11.03
C GLY A 184 -1.04 -8.49 10.13
N GLU A 185 -1.31 -7.37 9.45
CA GLU A 185 -0.32 -6.63 8.65
C GLU A 185 0.79 -6.04 9.54
N MET A 186 0.47 -5.56 10.74
CA MET A 186 1.48 -5.15 11.72
C MET A 186 2.35 -6.34 12.16
N GLY A 187 1.76 -7.52 12.38
CA GLY A 187 2.50 -8.75 12.68
C GLY A 187 3.50 -9.13 11.58
N LEU A 188 3.09 -9.01 10.31
CA LEU A 188 3.98 -9.18 9.15
C LEU A 188 5.10 -8.15 9.15
N THR A 189 4.79 -6.89 9.45
CA THR A 189 5.78 -5.81 9.55
C THR A 189 6.79 -6.09 10.65
N TYR A 190 6.36 -6.55 11.83
CA TYR A 190 7.29 -6.97 12.90
C TYR A 190 8.21 -8.10 12.45
N PHE A 191 7.71 -9.10 11.75
CA PHE A 191 8.56 -10.16 11.23
C PHE A 191 9.59 -9.61 10.22
N ARG A 192 9.19 -8.74 9.33
CA ARG A 192 10.10 -8.08 8.36
C ARG A 192 11.12 -7.15 9.05
N MET A 193 10.72 -6.45 10.12
CA MET A 193 11.63 -5.69 10.98
C MET A 193 12.67 -6.60 11.67
N TYR A 194 12.27 -7.78 12.13
CA TYR A 194 13.23 -8.79 12.60
C TYR A 194 14.22 -9.21 11.50
N LEU A 195 13.74 -9.46 10.31
CA LEU A 195 14.63 -9.80 9.19
C LEU A 195 15.62 -8.66 8.89
N PHE A 196 15.17 -7.42 8.97
CA PHE A 196 16.01 -6.23 8.74
C PHE A 196 17.01 -5.99 9.88
N THR A 197 16.56 -5.97 11.13
CA THR A 197 17.36 -5.54 12.28
C THR A 197 18.05 -6.67 13.03
N LYS A 198 17.52 -7.90 12.94
CA LYS A 198 17.87 -9.06 13.80
C LYS A 198 17.58 -8.85 15.30
N ASN A 199 16.72 -7.90 15.63
CA ASN A 199 16.32 -7.68 17.01
C ASN A 199 15.14 -8.59 17.37
N GLU A 200 15.36 -9.46 18.35
CA GLU A 200 14.41 -10.49 18.80
C GLU A 200 13.08 -9.94 19.35
N LYS A 201 13.03 -8.67 19.75
CA LYS A 201 11.75 -8.05 20.18
C LYS A 201 10.69 -8.08 19.07
N TYR A 202 11.10 -7.85 17.82
CA TYR A 202 10.19 -7.88 16.69
C TYR A 202 9.74 -9.29 16.33
N LEU A 203 10.64 -10.27 16.42
CA LEU A 203 10.26 -11.67 16.24
C LEU A 203 9.25 -12.10 17.31
N THR A 204 9.51 -11.77 18.56
CA THR A 204 8.60 -12.05 19.69
C THR A 204 7.22 -11.43 19.44
N ALA A 205 7.16 -10.18 19.00
CA ALA A 205 5.89 -9.52 18.68
C ALA A 205 5.16 -10.18 17.50
N ALA A 206 5.87 -10.51 16.42
CA ALA A 206 5.30 -11.22 15.27
C ALA A 206 4.72 -12.59 15.64
N LEU A 207 5.43 -13.35 16.48
CA LEU A 207 4.97 -14.65 16.94
C LEU A 207 3.73 -14.54 17.85
N LYS A 208 3.67 -13.56 18.76
CA LYS A 208 2.47 -13.31 19.57
C LYS A 208 1.24 -13.02 18.71
N VAL A 209 1.38 -12.18 17.69
CA VAL A 209 0.30 -11.91 16.73
C VAL A 209 -0.10 -13.19 15.99
N ALA A 210 0.86 -13.93 15.45
CA ALA A 210 0.60 -15.15 14.68
C ALA A 210 -0.04 -16.26 15.53
N ASP A 211 0.45 -16.47 16.75
CA ASP A 211 -0.07 -17.49 17.67
C ASP A 211 -1.54 -17.20 18.03
N LEU A 212 -1.86 -15.94 18.36
CA LEU A 212 -3.22 -15.56 18.69
C LEU A 212 -4.15 -15.62 17.47
N LEU A 213 -3.69 -15.19 16.30
CA LEU A 213 -4.46 -15.37 15.05
C LEU A 213 -4.71 -16.86 14.77
N ALA A 214 -3.70 -17.72 14.92
CA ALA A 214 -3.86 -19.16 14.70
C ALA A 214 -4.85 -19.80 15.70
N GLU A 215 -4.82 -19.39 16.98
CA GLU A 215 -5.77 -19.83 18.02
C GLU A 215 -7.21 -19.42 17.69
N LYS A 216 -7.40 -18.18 17.25
CA LYS A 216 -8.73 -17.59 17.00
C LYS A 216 -9.30 -17.92 15.61
N ALA A 217 -8.53 -18.54 14.71
CA ALA A 217 -8.94 -18.84 13.34
C ALA A 217 -10.14 -19.79 13.28
N LYS A 218 -11.23 -19.37 12.69
CA LYS A 218 -12.44 -20.17 12.44
C LYS A 218 -12.60 -20.45 10.95
N ASP A 219 -13.48 -21.38 10.61
CA ASP A 219 -13.90 -21.49 9.22
C ASP A 219 -14.79 -20.30 8.87
N GLY A 220 -14.39 -19.57 7.82
CA GLY A 220 -15.14 -18.41 7.34
C GLY A 220 -16.30 -18.81 6.44
N ASN A 221 -17.28 -17.90 6.29
CA ASN A 221 -18.42 -18.03 5.39
C ASN A 221 -18.88 -16.65 4.88
N SER A 222 -20.06 -16.56 4.26
CA SER A 222 -20.59 -15.29 3.72
C SER A 222 -20.97 -14.24 4.77
N GLU A 223 -21.10 -14.62 6.03
CA GLU A 223 -21.52 -13.73 7.12
C GLU A 223 -20.37 -13.39 8.08
N GLN A 224 -19.39 -14.28 8.18
CA GLN A 224 -18.27 -14.16 9.08
C GLN A 224 -16.98 -14.62 8.38
N SER A 225 -15.97 -13.78 8.38
CA SER A 225 -14.62 -14.15 7.91
C SER A 225 -13.88 -15.04 8.91
N VAL A 226 -12.68 -15.49 8.55
CA VAL A 226 -11.83 -16.35 9.41
C VAL A 226 -11.61 -15.72 10.79
N TRP A 227 -11.46 -14.42 10.82
CA TRP A 227 -11.48 -13.58 12.02
C TRP A 227 -12.54 -12.50 11.87
N PRO A 228 -13.04 -11.93 12.97
CA PRO A 228 -13.90 -10.75 12.87
C PRO A 228 -13.08 -9.59 12.28
N TYR A 229 -13.72 -8.77 11.46
CA TYR A 229 -13.08 -7.56 10.95
C TYR A 229 -12.74 -6.59 12.11
N ARG A 230 -13.71 -6.38 13.04
CA ARG A 230 -13.48 -5.60 14.26
C ARG A 230 -13.86 -6.36 15.53
N VAL A 231 -13.03 -6.19 16.54
CA VAL A 231 -13.21 -6.81 17.86
C VAL A 231 -12.76 -5.86 18.96
N VAL A 232 -13.45 -5.91 20.12
CA VAL A 232 -13.04 -5.24 21.34
C VAL A 232 -12.12 -6.20 22.10
N MET A 233 -10.85 -5.85 22.26
CA MET A 233 -9.80 -6.77 22.68
C MET A 233 -9.95 -7.29 24.11
N ASP A 234 -10.44 -6.47 25.05
CA ASP A 234 -10.58 -6.86 26.47
C ASP A 234 -11.57 -8.00 26.66
N SER A 235 -12.71 -7.92 25.98
CA SER A 235 -13.85 -8.84 26.11
C SER A 235 -13.96 -9.88 25.00
N GLY A 236 -13.28 -9.67 23.88
CA GLY A 236 -13.49 -10.47 22.67
C GLY A 236 -14.83 -10.21 21.97
N ARG A 237 -15.55 -9.13 22.33
CA ARG A 237 -16.83 -8.77 21.73
C ARG A 237 -16.63 -8.36 20.27
N ILE A 238 -17.29 -9.10 19.36
CA ILE A 238 -17.26 -8.81 17.94
C ILE A 238 -18.18 -7.61 17.64
N THR A 239 -17.66 -6.62 16.93
CA THR A 239 -18.40 -5.43 16.48
C THR A 239 -18.64 -5.42 14.99
N ALA A 240 -17.76 -6.08 14.21
CA ALA A 240 -17.96 -6.35 12.79
C ALA A 240 -17.45 -7.76 12.43
N PRO A 241 -18.32 -8.69 12.01
CA PRO A 241 -17.92 -10.08 11.83
C PRO A 241 -17.21 -10.36 10.51
N TYR A 242 -17.45 -9.58 9.44
CA TYR A 242 -16.96 -9.85 8.10
C TYR A 242 -16.00 -8.75 7.61
N GLY A 243 -14.93 -9.17 6.97
CA GLY A 243 -14.00 -8.37 6.16
C GLY A 243 -13.38 -9.25 5.08
N ALA A 244 -12.84 -8.64 4.03
CA ALA A 244 -12.24 -9.35 2.88
C ALA A 244 -10.72 -9.13 2.74
N ASN A 245 -10.11 -8.21 3.49
CA ASN A 245 -8.68 -7.87 3.42
C ASN A 245 -7.84 -8.78 4.34
N TRP A 246 -7.60 -10.02 3.95
CA TRP A 246 -6.85 -11.00 4.77
C TRP A 246 -5.48 -11.38 4.20
N THR A 247 -5.04 -10.73 3.14
CA THR A 247 -3.77 -11.04 2.48
C THR A 247 -2.56 -10.79 3.40
N GLY A 248 -2.61 -9.78 4.27
CA GLY A 248 -1.57 -9.53 5.27
C GLY A 248 -1.40 -10.68 6.27
N CYS A 249 -2.51 -11.22 6.77
CA CYS A 249 -2.50 -12.40 7.64
C CYS A 249 -1.97 -13.65 6.91
N TYR A 250 -2.40 -13.86 5.66
CA TYR A 250 -1.89 -14.94 4.82
C TYR A 250 -0.36 -14.86 4.66
N MET A 251 0.15 -13.68 4.31
CA MET A 251 1.59 -13.45 4.12
C MET A 251 2.38 -13.64 5.41
N LEU A 252 1.87 -13.21 6.56
CA LEU A 252 2.52 -13.45 7.86
C LEU A 252 2.73 -14.94 8.10
N PHE A 253 1.68 -15.74 7.95
CA PHE A 253 1.79 -17.19 8.12
C PHE A 253 2.71 -17.83 7.08
N ASP A 254 2.61 -17.46 5.82
CA ASP A 254 3.47 -17.98 4.75
C ASP A 254 4.96 -17.75 5.05
N HIS A 255 5.32 -16.56 5.50
CA HIS A 255 6.70 -16.24 5.89
C HIS A 255 7.18 -17.07 7.08
N LEU A 256 6.39 -17.19 8.15
CA LEU A 256 6.75 -17.96 9.34
C LEU A 256 6.85 -19.45 9.02
N ILE A 257 5.93 -19.99 8.21
CA ILE A 257 5.96 -21.39 7.75
C ILE A 257 7.23 -21.67 6.94
N LYS A 258 7.55 -20.83 5.96
CA LYS A 258 8.75 -20.95 5.13
C LYS A 258 10.04 -20.85 5.94
N ALA A 259 10.06 -19.98 6.94
CA ALA A 259 11.18 -19.82 7.86
C ALA A 259 11.31 -20.97 8.88
N GLY A 260 10.28 -21.80 9.06
CA GLY A 260 10.25 -22.84 10.07
C GLY A 260 10.23 -22.31 11.51
N ILE A 261 9.63 -21.13 11.73
CA ILE A 261 9.67 -20.38 12.99
C ILE A 261 8.28 -20.39 13.64
N GLY A 262 8.23 -20.57 14.96
CA GLY A 262 7.00 -20.57 15.76
C GLY A 262 6.20 -21.87 15.65
N ASN A 263 4.88 -21.81 15.87
CA ASN A 263 4.00 -22.98 15.81
C ASN A 263 3.56 -23.27 14.36
N VAL A 264 4.50 -23.79 13.56
CA VAL A 264 4.33 -23.97 12.11
C VAL A 264 3.09 -24.78 11.74
N ASP A 265 2.70 -25.80 12.52
CA ASP A 265 1.52 -26.61 12.20
C ASP A 265 0.21 -25.84 12.46
N ALA A 266 0.13 -25.06 13.54
CA ALA A 266 -1.01 -24.17 13.77
C ALA A 266 -1.10 -23.09 12.68
N TYR A 267 0.05 -22.55 12.26
CA TYR A 267 0.10 -21.56 11.18
C TYR A 267 -0.34 -22.12 9.83
N ARG A 268 0.06 -23.35 9.49
CA ARG A 268 -0.44 -24.05 8.28
C ARG A 268 -1.96 -24.21 8.29
N ASN A 269 -2.52 -24.60 9.44
CA ASN A 269 -3.96 -24.75 9.58
C ASN A 269 -4.69 -23.40 9.41
N ALA A 270 -4.23 -22.35 10.08
CA ALA A 270 -4.80 -21.01 9.94
C ALA A 270 -4.64 -20.47 8.50
N ASN A 271 -3.47 -20.70 7.88
CA ASN A 271 -3.22 -20.28 6.51
C ASN A 271 -4.11 -20.99 5.48
N ALA A 272 -4.39 -22.28 5.69
CA ALA A 272 -5.35 -23.01 4.87
C ALA A 272 -6.78 -22.48 5.00
N LYS A 273 -7.19 -22.05 6.20
CA LYS A 273 -8.50 -21.44 6.43
C LYS A 273 -8.61 -20.08 5.74
N VAL A 274 -7.61 -19.21 5.88
CA VAL A 274 -7.66 -17.87 5.29
C VAL A 274 -7.55 -17.93 3.76
N SER A 275 -6.71 -18.77 3.20
CA SER A 275 -6.65 -18.96 1.74
C SER A 275 -7.96 -19.54 1.20
N GLY A 276 -8.50 -20.57 1.88
CA GLY A 276 -9.82 -21.12 1.53
C GLY A 276 -10.94 -20.09 1.58
N PHE A 277 -10.95 -19.22 2.59
CA PHE A 277 -11.92 -18.14 2.70
C PHE A 277 -11.78 -17.12 1.55
N ILE A 278 -10.56 -16.63 1.28
CA ILE A 278 -10.31 -15.66 0.19
C ILE A 278 -10.83 -16.22 -1.14
N LEU A 279 -10.52 -17.47 -1.46
CA LEU A 279 -10.92 -18.12 -2.71
C LEU A 279 -12.41 -18.41 -2.81
N GLN A 280 -13.05 -18.88 -1.73
CA GLN A 280 -14.44 -19.33 -1.75
C GLN A 280 -15.46 -18.19 -1.53
N HIS A 281 -15.06 -17.08 -0.94
CA HIS A 281 -15.96 -15.97 -0.62
C HIS A 281 -15.66 -14.74 -1.47
N PRO A 282 -14.73 -13.83 -1.14
CA PRO A 282 -14.60 -12.62 -1.92
C PRO A 282 -14.23 -12.88 -3.38
N MET A 283 -13.31 -13.80 -3.67
CA MET A 283 -12.87 -14.11 -5.03
C MET A 283 -14.00 -14.66 -5.89
N LYS A 284 -14.74 -15.64 -5.37
CA LYS A 284 -15.81 -16.32 -6.10
C LYS A 284 -17.09 -15.50 -6.24
N THR A 285 -17.41 -14.71 -5.22
CA THR A 285 -18.66 -13.95 -5.15
C THR A 285 -18.53 -12.52 -5.65
N GLY A 286 -17.30 -11.98 -5.74
CA GLY A 286 -17.05 -10.57 -5.97
C GLY A 286 -17.41 -9.68 -4.78
N TYR A 287 -17.62 -10.25 -3.60
CA TYR A 287 -18.01 -9.52 -2.40
C TYR A 287 -16.75 -9.05 -1.64
N TRP A 288 -16.06 -8.09 -2.24
CA TRP A 288 -14.90 -7.42 -1.68
C TRP A 288 -15.37 -6.25 -0.83
N THR A 289 -15.71 -6.54 0.41
CA THR A 289 -16.09 -5.52 1.39
C THR A 289 -15.12 -5.58 2.55
N ASP A 290 -14.66 -4.46 2.96
CA ASP A 290 -14.13 -4.21 4.29
C ASP A 290 -14.79 -2.94 4.80
N GLY A 291 -14.91 -2.83 6.09
CA GLY A 291 -15.32 -1.58 6.66
C GLY A 291 -14.08 -0.78 6.95
N HIS A 292 -13.71 0.12 6.09
CA HIS A 292 -12.72 1.13 6.42
C HIS A 292 -13.10 1.83 7.73
N SER A 293 -12.10 2.35 8.41
CA SER A 293 -12.30 3.20 9.59
C SER A 293 -13.28 4.36 9.36
N ASP A 294 -13.46 4.75 8.09
CA ASP A 294 -14.30 5.85 7.62
C ASP A 294 -15.79 5.52 7.55
N THR A 295 -16.12 4.26 7.38
CA THR A 295 -17.50 3.85 7.10
C THR A 295 -18.19 3.30 8.33
N ASP A 296 -19.52 3.42 8.35
CA ASP A 296 -20.35 2.66 9.28
C ASP A 296 -20.42 1.21 8.82
N ILE A 297 -19.49 0.40 9.30
CA ILE A 297 -19.36 -1.02 8.96
C ILE A 297 -20.51 -1.92 9.45
N ARG A 298 -21.51 -1.38 10.13
CA ARG A 298 -22.70 -2.13 10.54
C ARG A 298 -23.55 -2.57 9.36
N SER A 299 -23.32 -2.00 8.18
CA SER A 299 -23.87 -2.50 6.93
C SER A 299 -22.74 -3.11 6.09
N ASN A 300 -22.77 -4.42 5.89
CA ASN A 300 -21.85 -5.16 5.00
C ASN A 300 -22.11 -4.88 3.51
N THR A 301 -22.51 -3.66 3.15
CA THR A 301 -22.94 -3.33 1.78
C THR A 301 -21.91 -2.54 1.01
N TYR A 302 -20.88 -2.03 1.67
CA TYR A 302 -19.87 -1.20 1.02
C TYR A 302 -18.80 -2.04 0.36
N LYS A 303 -18.56 -1.77 -0.93
CA LYS A 303 -17.44 -2.35 -1.66
C LYS A 303 -16.19 -1.53 -1.38
N SER A 304 -15.05 -2.20 -1.22
CA SER A 304 -13.75 -1.57 -1.05
C SER A 304 -12.78 -2.03 -2.13
N ASN A 305 -12.14 -1.07 -2.79
CA ASN A 305 -11.09 -1.37 -3.75
C ASN A 305 -9.84 -1.93 -3.07
N LEU A 306 -9.57 -1.53 -1.83
CA LEU A 306 -8.39 -1.94 -1.06
C LEU A 306 -8.27 -3.46 -1.00
N SER A 307 -9.33 -4.16 -0.57
CA SER A 307 -9.32 -5.62 -0.41
C SER A 307 -9.05 -6.35 -1.72
N ALA A 308 -9.74 -5.99 -2.80
CA ALA A 308 -9.57 -6.62 -4.10
C ALA A 308 -8.19 -6.36 -4.71
N SER A 309 -7.71 -5.12 -4.62
CA SER A 309 -6.41 -4.73 -5.17
C SER A 309 -5.23 -5.27 -4.36
N ASN A 310 -5.36 -5.41 -3.02
CA ASN A 310 -4.39 -6.13 -2.19
C ASN A 310 -4.30 -7.61 -2.61
N ALA A 311 -5.44 -8.25 -2.92
CA ALA A 311 -5.43 -9.61 -3.44
C ALA A 311 -4.69 -9.70 -4.78
N VAL A 312 -4.91 -8.76 -5.71
CA VAL A 312 -4.18 -8.72 -6.99
C VAL A 312 -2.67 -8.63 -6.78
N LEU A 313 -2.20 -7.68 -5.94
CA LEU A 313 -0.76 -7.52 -5.69
C LEU A 313 -0.18 -8.73 -4.96
N CYS A 314 -0.91 -9.31 -4.01
CA CYS A 314 -0.52 -10.53 -3.31
C CYS A 314 -0.34 -11.70 -4.29
N LEU A 315 -1.24 -11.90 -5.24
CA LEU A 315 -1.19 -13.00 -6.20
C LEU A 315 0.03 -12.95 -7.13
N PHE A 316 0.58 -11.76 -7.42
CA PHE A 316 1.82 -11.66 -8.17
C PHE A 316 3.04 -12.18 -7.41
N ASP A 317 3.11 -11.93 -6.11
CA ASP A 317 4.26 -12.30 -5.27
C ASP A 317 4.04 -13.67 -4.59
N TYR A 318 2.78 -14.07 -4.41
CA TYR A 318 2.36 -15.33 -3.78
C TYR A 318 1.37 -16.12 -4.67
N PRO A 319 1.77 -16.53 -5.87
CA PRO A 319 0.87 -17.25 -6.80
C PRO A 319 0.36 -18.59 -6.25
N GLY A 320 1.00 -19.12 -5.22
CA GLY A 320 0.54 -20.32 -4.51
C GLY A 320 -0.75 -20.14 -3.70
N LEU A 321 -1.19 -18.89 -3.46
CA LEU A 321 -2.48 -18.60 -2.84
C LEU A 321 -3.65 -19.06 -3.73
N ASP A 322 -3.54 -18.88 -5.05
CA ASP A 322 -4.58 -19.21 -6.01
C ASP A 322 -4.00 -19.89 -7.25
N PRO A 323 -4.27 -21.18 -7.47
CA PRO A 323 -3.81 -21.88 -8.68
C PRO A 323 -4.30 -21.24 -9.98
N GLU A 324 -5.44 -20.54 -9.96
CA GLU A 324 -6.06 -19.89 -11.12
C GLU A 324 -5.69 -18.39 -11.26
N TRP A 325 -4.70 -17.90 -10.50
CA TRP A 325 -4.34 -16.49 -10.40
C TRP A 325 -4.22 -15.76 -11.73
N LYS A 326 -3.72 -16.45 -12.79
CA LYS A 326 -3.60 -15.86 -14.14
C LYS A 326 -4.95 -15.60 -14.79
N SER A 327 -5.97 -16.39 -14.43
CA SER A 327 -7.35 -16.19 -14.88
C SER A 327 -8.07 -15.13 -14.02
N ASP A 328 -7.71 -15.02 -12.75
CA ASP A 328 -8.47 -14.23 -11.79
C ASP A 328 -7.97 -12.79 -11.66
N ILE A 329 -6.67 -12.53 -11.85
CA ILE A 329 -6.13 -11.15 -11.84
C ILE A 329 -6.85 -10.22 -12.83
N PRO A 330 -7.01 -10.55 -14.14
CA PRO A 330 -7.70 -9.66 -15.05
C PRO A 330 -9.19 -9.46 -14.69
N LYS A 331 -9.83 -10.45 -14.04
CA LYS A 331 -11.22 -10.28 -13.52
C LYS A 331 -11.26 -9.31 -12.36
N LEU A 332 -10.28 -9.36 -11.45
CA LEU A 332 -10.18 -8.42 -10.33
C LEU A 332 -9.86 -7.00 -10.79
N ILE A 333 -8.93 -6.84 -11.74
CA ILE A 333 -8.66 -5.53 -12.35
C ILE A 333 -9.95 -4.98 -12.99
N LYS A 334 -10.66 -5.83 -13.74
CA LYS A 334 -11.95 -5.43 -14.32
C LYS A 334 -12.99 -5.10 -13.26
N TRP A 335 -13.04 -5.85 -12.15
CA TRP A 335 -13.95 -5.56 -11.05
C TRP A 335 -13.67 -4.17 -10.45
N THR A 336 -12.39 -3.80 -10.27
CA THR A 336 -11.99 -2.44 -9.88
C THR A 336 -12.47 -1.41 -10.92
N GLU A 337 -12.26 -1.67 -12.21
CA GLU A 337 -12.68 -0.78 -13.29
C GLU A 337 -14.21 -0.57 -13.33
N ASP A 338 -14.98 -1.62 -13.07
CA ASP A 338 -16.42 -1.57 -13.11
C ASP A 338 -17.04 -0.82 -11.91
N ASN A 339 -16.36 -0.83 -10.75
CA ASN A 339 -16.92 -0.29 -9.52
C ASN A 339 -16.32 1.08 -9.12
N PHE A 340 -15.06 1.39 -9.45
CA PHE A 340 -14.34 2.51 -8.83
C PHE A 340 -13.70 3.49 -9.82
N ILE A 341 -13.68 3.21 -11.13
CA ILE A 341 -13.18 4.19 -12.10
C ILE A 341 -14.16 5.34 -12.25
N PHE A 342 -13.64 6.54 -12.11
CA PHE A 342 -14.37 7.75 -12.46
C PHE A 342 -14.62 7.81 -13.97
N ARG A 343 -15.85 8.12 -14.36
CA ARG A 343 -16.25 8.21 -15.75
C ARG A 343 -16.73 9.62 -16.07
N THR A 344 -16.33 10.13 -17.22
CA THR A 344 -16.88 11.37 -17.76
C THR A 344 -18.34 11.14 -18.14
N ALA A 345 -19.22 12.10 -17.86
CA ALA A 345 -20.60 12.05 -18.30
C ALA A 345 -20.68 12.04 -19.83
N ALA A 346 -21.69 11.38 -20.38
CA ALA A 346 -21.85 11.29 -21.82
C ALA A 346 -22.03 12.69 -22.44
N GLY A 347 -21.17 13.03 -23.41
CA GLY A 347 -21.18 14.33 -24.09
C GLY A 347 -20.30 15.42 -23.44
N GLU A 348 -19.71 15.15 -22.27
CA GLU A 348 -18.77 16.07 -21.63
C GLU A 348 -17.32 15.78 -22.03
N PRO A 349 -16.44 16.81 -22.13
CA PRO A 349 -15.01 16.60 -22.32
C PRO A 349 -14.42 15.83 -21.15
N SER A 350 -13.56 14.86 -21.43
CA SER A 350 -12.85 14.14 -20.35
C SER A 350 -11.77 15.03 -19.77
N THR A 351 -11.87 15.31 -18.47
CA THR A 351 -10.81 15.98 -17.70
C THR A 351 -9.79 15.00 -17.09
N MET A 352 -9.92 13.71 -17.41
CA MET A 352 -8.99 12.66 -16.98
C MET A 352 -7.92 12.35 -18.03
N TRP A 353 -8.04 12.91 -19.23
CA TRP A 353 -7.07 12.84 -20.33
C TRP A 353 -6.52 11.42 -20.57
N GLY A 354 -7.40 10.42 -20.58
CA GLY A 354 -7.07 9.02 -20.81
C GLY A 354 -6.57 8.25 -19.58
N ALA A 355 -6.41 8.90 -18.43
CA ALA A 355 -6.11 8.20 -17.18
C ALA A 355 -7.36 7.49 -16.63
N ASN A 356 -7.16 6.29 -16.08
CA ASN A 356 -8.13 5.63 -15.23
C ASN A 356 -7.86 6.05 -13.78
N ILE A 357 -8.75 6.83 -13.21
CA ILE A 357 -8.64 7.33 -11.85
C ILE A 357 -9.59 6.53 -10.97
N VAL A 358 -9.09 6.03 -9.86
CA VAL A 358 -9.78 5.05 -9.02
C VAL A 358 -10.09 5.65 -7.65
N GLY A 359 -11.31 5.42 -7.18
CA GLY A 359 -11.74 5.71 -5.83
C GLY A 359 -11.55 4.53 -4.89
N GLU A 360 -11.74 4.74 -3.61
CA GLU A 360 -11.51 3.74 -2.56
C GLU A 360 -12.74 2.87 -2.30
N GLN A 361 -13.89 3.51 -2.11
CA GLN A 361 -15.13 2.88 -1.67
C GLN A 361 -16.31 3.40 -2.48
N ASP A 362 -17.38 2.61 -2.57
CA ASP A 362 -18.62 3.05 -3.20
C ASP A 362 -19.38 4.12 -2.38
N SER A 363 -19.08 4.23 -1.08
CA SER A 363 -19.61 5.27 -0.19
C SER A 363 -18.72 6.51 -0.10
N PHE A 364 -17.45 6.40 -0.47
CA PHE A 364 -16.45 7.47 -0.48
C PHE A 364 -15.84 7.58 -1.87
N ASN A 365 -16.52 8.32 -2.74
CA ASN A 365 -16.17 8.37 -4.16
C ASN A 365 -15.31 9.62 -4.44
N TYR A 366 -14.07 9.61 -3.98
CA TYR A 366 -13.05 10.62 -4.29
C TYR A 366 -11.99 10.06 -5.23
N LYS A 367 -11.43 10.92 -6.07
CA LYS A 367 -10.27 10.60 -6.92
C LYS A 367 -9.04 10.59 -6.03
N MET A 368 -8.41 9.42 -5.88
CA MET A 368 -7.34 9.22 -4.89
C MET A 368 -6.04 8.76 -5.54
N ASP A 369 -4.93 9.35 -5.11
CA ASP A 369 -3.59 9.08 -5.63
C ASP A 369 -3.17 7.61 -5.38
N TYR A 370 -3.28 7.13 -4.16
CA TYR A 370 -2.82 5.79 -3.78
C TYR A 370 -3.67 4.68 -4.40
N GLN A 371 -4.99 4.84 -4.49
CA GLN A 371 -5.85 3.87 -5.16
C GLN A 371 -5.59 3.83 -6.68
N THR A 372 -5.36 4.99 -7.28
CA THR A 372 -4.98 5.11 -8.69
C THR A 372 -3.60 4.51 -8.95
N ALA A 373 -2.61 4.75 -8.07
CA ALA A 373 -1.28 4.16 -8.17
C ALA A 373 -1.33 2.62 -8.00
N ARG A 374 -2.14 2.11 -7.08
CA ARG A 374 -2.35 0.68 -6.86
C ARG A 374 -2.95 -0.01 -8.10
N TYR A 375 -3.99 0.58 -8.68
CA TYR A 375 -4.55 0.11 -9.95
C TYR A 375 -3.51 0.11 -11.07
N ALA A 376 -2.71 1.17 -11.18
CA ALA A 376 -1.65 1.27 -12.17
C ALA A 376 -0.56 0.20 -11.97
N ALA A 377 -0.15 -0.06 -10.72
CA ALA A 377 0.78 -1.13 -10.38
C ALA A 377 0.24 -2.52 -10.79
N ALA A 378 -1.04 -2.78 -10.50
CA ALA A 378 -1.70 -4.02 -10.91
C ALA A 378 -1.71 -4.18 -12.44
N CYS A 379 -2.04 -3.11 -13.18
CA CYS A 379 -2.01 -3.11 -14.64
C CYS A 379 -0.59 -3.31 -15.19
N ALA A 380 0.43 -2.63 -14.63
CA ALA A 380 1.82 -2.79 -15.06
C ALA A 380 2.32 -4.23 -14.84
N ARG A 381 2.06 -4.80 -13.66
CA ARG A 381 2.42 -6.20 -13.34
C ARG A 381 1.68 -7.17 -14.27
N TRP A 382 0.41 -6.93 -14.57
CA TRP A 382 -0.34 -7.78 -15.49
C TRP A 382 0.15 -7.66 -16.94
N TYR A 383 0.55 -6.47 -17.39
CA TYR A 383 1.21 -6.29 -18.68
C TYR A 383 2.46 -7.17 -18.79
N ALA A 384 3.32 -7.19 -17.79
CA ALA A 384 4.52 -8.02 -17.80
C ALA A 384 4.24 -9.53 -17.91
N VAL A 385 3.07 -9.99 -17.44
CA VAL A 385 2.63 -11.40 -17.55
C VAL A 385 1.92 -11.69 -18.86
N SER A 386 1.05 -10.79 -19.32
CA SER A 386 0.15 -11.02 -20.47
C SER A 386 0.71 -10.54 -21.80
N GLY A 387 1.59 -9.54 -21.79
CA GLY A 387 2.04 -8.82 -22.99
C GLY A 387 0.99 -7.91 -23.62
N ASP A 388 -0.16 -7.69 -22.96
CA ASP A 388 -1.23 -6.83 -23.50
C ASP A 388 -0.92 -5.36 -23.26
N GLU A 389 -0.54 -4.65 -24.33
CA GLU A 389 -0.17 -3.23 -24.32
C GLU A 389 -1.26 -2.31 -23.77
N SER A 390 -2.52 -2.73 -23.80
CA SER A 390 -3.62 -1.94 -23.23
C SER A 390 -3.47 -1.73 -21.72
N TYR A 391 -2.93 -2.70 -21.00
CA TYR A 391 -2.65 -2.57 -19.56
C TYR A 391 -1.45 -1.68 -19.27
N LYS A 392 -0.43 -1.69 -20.14
CA LYS A 392 0.70 -0.76 -20.06
C LYS A 392 0.23 0.69 -20.23
N GLU A 393 -0.62 0.96 -21.22
CA GLU A 393 -1.20 2.29 -21.45
C GLU A 393 -2.06 2.73 -20.26
N LYS A 394 -2.92 1.87 -19.73
CA LYS A 394 -3.72 2.15 -18.52
C LYS A 394 -2.82 2.52 -17.34
N ALA A 395 -1.78 1.73 -17.09
CA ALA A 395 -0.83 1.98 -16.01
C ALA A 395 -0.09 3.30 -16.19
N PHE A 396 0.41 3.57 -17.41
CA PHE A 396 1.15 4.78 -17.72
C PHE A 396 0.33 6.05 -17.48
N ARG A 397 -0.90 6.12 -18.03
CA ARG A 397 -1.75 7.30 -17.88
C ARG A 397 -2.19 7.51 -16.43
N SER A 398 -2.47 6.43 -15.71
CA SER A 398 -2.86 6.50 -14.30
C SER A 398 -1.69 6.96 -13.41
N LEU A 399 -0.46 6.44 -13.60
CA LEU A 399 0.72 6.95 -12.88
C LEU A 399 1.05 8.40 -13.24
N ASN A 400 0.90 8.79 -14.51
CA ASN A 400 1.06 10.19 -14.92
C ASN A 400 0.12 11.11 -14.12
N TRP A 401 -1.15 10.72 -13.96
CA TRP A 401 -2.10 11.47 -13.14
C TRP A 401 -1.65 11.56 -11.67
N VAL A 402 -1.13 10.46 -11.12
CA VAL A 402 -0.61 10.43 -9.75
C VAL A 402 0.54 11.42 -9.54
N THR A 403 1.37 11.68 -10.56
CA THR A 403 2.46 12.67 -10.42
C THR A 403 1.96 14.07 -10.09
N TYR A 404 0.71 14.41 -10.46
CA TYR A 404 0.09 15.69 -10.10
C TYR A 404 -0.45 15.74 -8.67
N CYS A 405 -0.45 14.62 -7.94
CA CYS A 405 -0.92 14.56 -6.56
C CYS A 405 0.13 15.03 -5.53
N ASN A 406 1.16 15.73 -5.96
CA ASN A 406 2.05 16.50 -5.08
C ASN A 406 2.46 17.80 -5.75
N ASP A 407 2.80 18.81 -4.94
CA ASP A 407 3.40 20.03 -5.44
C ASP A 407 4.93 19.90 -5.59
N SER A 408 5.56 20.98 -6.08
CA SER A 408 7.01 21.03 -6.29
C SER A 408 7.85 20.93 -4.99
N THR A 409 7.23 20.98 -3.82
CA THR A 409 7.89 20.80 -2.52
C THR A 409 7.82 19.38 -1.98
N GLY A 410 7.07 18.50 -2.67
CA GLY A 410 6.82 17.14 -2.22
C GLY A 410 5.62 17.00 -1.27
N LYS A 411 4.91 18.11 -0.98
CA LYS A 411 3.66 18.01 -0.24
C LYS A 411 2.63 17.26 -1.08
N ALA A 412 2.18 16.13 -0.55
CA ALA A 412 1.26 15.26 -1.24
C ALA A 412 -0.21 15.69 -1.03
N PHE A 413 -1.07 15.27 -1.94
CA PHE A 413 -2.51 15.44 -1.91
C PHE A 413 -3.17 14.15 -2.40
N GLU A 414 -4.29 13.77 -1.84
CA GLU A 414 -5.07 12.65 -2.37
C GLU A 414 -5.53 12.88 -3.82
N SER A 415 -5.78 14.14 -4.17
CA SER A 415 -6.24 14.52 -5.51
C SER A 415 -5.66 15.86 -5.93
N PRO A 416 -5.21 16.02 -7.19
CA PRO A 416 -4.66 17.27 -7.69
C PRO A 416 -5.74 18.32 -7.97
N VAL A 417 -7.02 17.95 -7.97
CA VAL A 417 -8.16 18.82 -8.31
C VAL A 417 -8.78 19.50 -7.10
N SER A 418 -8.31 19.24 -5.89
CA SER A 418 -8.91 19.77 -4.68
C SER A 418 -7.90 20.53 -3.82
N LYS A 419 -8.17 21.82 -3.56
CA LYS A 419 -7.39 22.60 -2.59
C LYS A 419 -7.90 22.31 -1.19
N GLY A 420 -7.01 21.98 -0.26
CA GLY A 420 -7.31 21.79 1.15
C GLY A 420 -7.68 20.37 1.54
N ILE A 421 -7.47 19.40 0.67
CA ILE A 421 -7.41 17.99 1.07
C ILE A 421 -6.17 17.79 1.92
N ASN A 422 -6.31 16.99 2.95
CA ASN A 422 -5.21 16.62 3.83
C ASN A 422 -4.19 15.75 3.10
N SER A 423 -2.95 15.86 3.54
CA SER A 423 -1.88 14.96 3.13
C SER A 423 -1.81 13.81 4.12
N TRP A 424 -2.21 12.62 3.67
CA TRP A 424 -2.30 11.43 4.52
C TRP A 424 -0.96 10.70 4.59
N TYR A 425 -0.50 10.42 5.81
CA TYR A 425 0.78 9.75 6.00
C TYR A 425 0.75 8.27 5.60
N SER A 426 -0.37 7.56 5.87
CA SER A 426 -0.53 6.17 5.46
C SER A 426 -0.59 6.04 3.94
N ASP A 427 -1.38 6.86 3.29
CA ASP A 427 -1.80 6.71 1.89
C ASP A 427 -0.83 7.42 0.96
N CYS A 428 -0.74 8.75 1.08
CA CYS A 428 0.07 9.54 0.16
C CYS A 428 1.57 9.27 0.27
N TYR A 429 2.10 9.02 1.47
CA TYR A 429 3.54 8.80 1.68
C TYR A 429 3.92 7.33 1.94
N GLY A 430 3.03 6.56 2.54
CA GLY A 430 3.26 5.14 2.78
C GLY A 430 2.86 4.30 1.58
N GLU A 431 1.62 4.36 1.16
CA GLU A 431 1.10 3.43 0.17
C GLU A 431 1.39 3.83 -1.28
N CYS A 432 1.13 5.07 -1.65
CA CYS A 432 1.27 5.52 -3.03
C CYS A 432 2.68 5.32 -3.60
N PRO A 433 3.79 5.70 -2.93
CA PRO A 433 5.14 5.54 -3.49
C PRO A 433 5.49 4.08 -3.77
N ARG A 434 5.10 3.13 -2.92
CA ARG A 434 5.45 1.71 -3.12
C ARG A 434 4.90 1.13 -4.42
N MET A 435 3.82 1.70 -4.95
CA MET A 435 3.19 1.24 -6.19
C MET A 435 4.04 1.52 -7.43
N PHE A 436 4.86 2.57 -7.39
CA PHE A 436 5.80 2.86 -8.47
C PHE A 436 6.89 1.79 -8.60
N TYR A 437 7.37 1.22 -7.48
CA TYR A 437 8.35 0.13 -7.52
C TYR A 437 7.78 -1.15 -8.13
N HIS A 438 6.52 -1.48 -7.87
CA HIS A 438 5.83 -2.57 -8.57
C HIS A 438 5.74 -2.31 -10.08
N ALA A 439 5.49 -1.07 -10.48
CA ALA A 439 5.45 -0.70 -11.89
C ALA A 439 6.85 -0.73 -12.53
N PHE A 440 7.88 -0.28 -11.85
CA PHE A 440 9.28 -0.35 -12.31
C PHE A 440 9.77 -1.78 -12.48
N ALA A 441 9.41 -2.69 -11.55
CA ALA A 441 9.73 -4.11 -11.70
C ALA A 441 9.15 -4.71 -12.98
N ALA A 442 7.92 -4.30 -13.32
CA ALA A 442 7.22 -4.75 -14.52
C ALA A 442 7.74 -4.09 -15.81
N ILE A 443 8.09 -2.80 -15.73
CA ILE A 443 8.48 -1.96 -16.86
C ILE A 443 9.71 -1.13 -16.46
N PRO A 444 10.91 -1.73 -16.48
CA PRO A 444 12.15 -1.07 -16.07
C PRO A 444 12.47 0.21 -16.83
N GLU A 445 11.92 0.39 -18.03
CA GLU A 445 12.04 1.59 -18.84
C GLU A 445 11.42 2.85 -18.19
N TRP A 446 10.59 2.69 -17.16
CA TRP A 446 9.98 3.80 -16.44
C TRP A 446 10.83 4.34 -15.27
N ALA A 447 11.87 3.61 -14.88
CA ALA A 447 12.90 4.13 -13.99
C ALA A 447 13.88 5.02 -14.77
N PRO A 448 14.64 5.94 -14.12
CA PRO A 448 15.47 6.94 -14.79
C PRO A 448 16.61 6.30 -15.61
N PRO A 449 16.84 6.75 -16.85
CA PRO A 449 17.94 6.25 -17.67
C PRO A 449 19.31 6.71 -17.16
N GLY A 450 20.32 5.86 -17.33
CA GLY A 450 21.70 6.13 -16.95
C GLY A 450 21.96 6.06 -15.46
N GLU A 451 21.05 5.50 -14.68
CA GLU A 451 21.15 5.34 -13.22
C GLU A 451 20.97 3.88 -12.81
N ASP A 452 21.61 3.51 -11.69
CA ASP A 452 21.59 2.15 -11.15
C ASP A 452 20.62 2.06 -9.99
N HIS A 453 19.63 1.18 -10.09
CA HIS A 453 18.60 1.02 -9.07
C HIS A 453 18.15 -0.42 -8.89
N ILE A 454 17.95 -0.86 -7.65
CA ILE A 454 17.10 -2.00 -7.33
C ILE A 454 15.64 -1.51 -7.38
N LEU A 455 14.92 -1.91 -8.39
CA LEU A 455 13.56 -1.43 -8.68
C LEU A 455 12.51 -2.04 -7.76
N TYR A 456 12.71 -3.31 -7.38
CA TYR A 456 11.82 -4.04 -6.47
C TYR A 456 12.55 -5.26 -5.92
N SER A 457 12.22 -5.65 -4.69
CA SER A 457 12.66 -6.90 -4.07
C SER A 457 11.52 -7.56 -3.31
N GLU A 458 11.37 -8.87 -3.49
CA GLU A 458 10.47 -9.71 -2.67
C GLU A 458 11.04 -9.90 -1.25
N GLY A 459 12.36 -9.94 -1.12
CA GLY A 459 13.09 -10.06 0.14
C GLY A 459 13.30 -8.73 0.86
N ILE A 460 13.74 -8.82 2.11
CA ILE A 460 14.23 -7.66 2.86
C ILE A 460 15.73 -7.51 2.58
N LEU A 461 16.10 -6.36 2.03
CA LEU A 461 17.49 -6.04 1.70
C LEU A 461 18.16 -5.23 2.80
N LYS A 462 19.46 -5.44 2.97
CA LYS A 462 20.32 -4.74 3.91
C LYS A 462 21.66 -4.41 3.25
N ASN A 463 22.36 -3.42 3.81
CA ASN A 463 23.69 -3.02 3.36
C ASN A 463 23.73 -2.72 1.85
N VAL A 464 22.66 -2.08 1.35
CA VAL A 464 22.56 -1.70 -0.06
C VAL A 464 23.56 -0.60 -0.35
N THR A 465 24.42 -0.82 -1.33
CA THR A 465 25.42 0.14 -1.80
C THR A 465 25.50 0.15 -3.32
N TYR A 466 25.65 1.34 -3.85
CA TYR A 466 25.83 1.63 -5.27
C TYR A 466 27.23 2.20 -5.48
N GLY A 467 28.01 1.62 -6.39
CA GLY A 467 29.34 2.03 -6.78
C GLY A 467 29.49 2.05 -8.29
N ASP A 468 30.63 2.53 -8.80
CA ASP A 468 30.90 2.61 -10.24
C ASP A 468 30.91 1.20 -10.85
N GLY A 469 29.83 0.85 -11.59
CA GLY A 469 29.67 -0.45 -12.21
C GLY A 469 29.49 -1.61 -11.22
N GLU A 470 29.02 -1.33 -10.00
CA GLU A 470 28.81 -2.36 -8.98
C GLU A 470 27.63 -2.03 -8.06
N ILE A 471 26.81 -3.04 -7.76
CA ILE A 471 25.78 -2.99 -6.72
C ILE A 471 26.04 -4.13 -5.74
N ARG A 472 25.94 -3.84 -4.44
CA ARG A 472 26.04 -4.82 -3.37
C ARG A 472 24.86 -4.71 -2.41
N TYR A 473 24.37 -5.85 -1.95
CA TYR A 473 23.36 -5.92 -0.89
C TYR A 473 23.38 -7.30 -0.22
N ASN A 474 22.75 -7.38 0.96
CA ASN A 474 22.42 -8.65 1.60
C ASN A 474 20.91 -8.87 1.54
N SER A 475 20.45 -9.99 0.97
CA SER A 475 19.05 -10.40 0.93
C SER A 475 18.75 -11.43 2.01
N THR A 476 17.62 -11.26 2.71
CA THR A 476 17.20 -12.16 3.79
C THR A 476 16.21 -13.23 3.32
N GLY A 477 15.70 -13.14 2.09
CA GLY A 477 14.69 -14.02 1.53
C GLY A 477 15.29 -15.30 0.91
N ASP A 478 14.77 -16.47 1.25
CA ASP A 478 15.00 -17.68 0.46
C ASP A 478 14.08 -17.66 -0.77
N ASN A 479 14.61 -18.01 -1.94
CA ASN A 479 13.90 -17.99 -3.23
C ASN A 479 13.36 -16.59 -3.58
N SER A 480 14.12 -15.54 -3.20
CA SER A 480 13.78 -14.12 -3.45
C SER A 480 14.08 -13.72 -4.89
N THR A 481 13.29 -12.79 -5.41
CA THR A 481 13.47 -12.19 -6.73
C THR A 481 13.71 -10.70 -6.57
N GLU A 482 14.77 -10.18 -7.19
CA GLU A 482 15.07 -8.76 -7.30
C GLU A 482 15.07 -8.32 -8.76
N TYR A 483 14.51 -7.14 -8.99
CA TYR A 483 14.42 -6.48 -10.29
C TYR A 483 15.28 -5.22 -10.25
N LEU A 484 16.18 -5.07 -11.23
CA LEU A 484 17.13 -3.95 -11.28
C LEU A 484 17.13 -3.29 -12.64
N ARG A 485 17.42 -1.99 -12.65
CA ARG A 485 17.90 -1.25 -13.82
C ARG A 485 19.37 -0.89 -13.59
N LEU A 486 20.20 -1.07 -14.61
CA LEU A 486 21.64 -0.89 -14.56
C LEU A 486 22.09 -0.03 -15.73
N SER A 487 22.86 1.01 -15.46
CA SER A 487 23.56 1.83 -16.49
C SER A 487 24.75 1.10 -17.11
N PHE A 488 25.18 0.00 -16.51
CA PHE A 488 26.30 -0.82 -16.96
C PHE A 488 25.86 -2.24 -17.35
N LYS A 489 26.62 -2.88 -18.21
CA LYS A 489 26.41 -4.29 -18.56
C LYS A 489 26.96 -5.20 -17.46
N PRO A 490 26.14 -5.93 -16.69
CA PRO A 490 26.64 -6.87 -15.70
C PRO A 490 27.41 -8.00 -16.38
N THR A 491 28.59 -8.31 -15.85
CA THR A 491 29.48 -9.38 -16.34
C THR A 491 29.66 -10.49 -15.32
N VAL A 492 29.52 -10.16 -14.03
CA VAL A 492 29.62 -11.10 -12.91
C VAL A 492 28.50 -10.83 -11.93
N VAL A 493 27.77 -11.88 -11.58
CA VAL A 493 26.76 -11.84 -10.51
C VAL A 493 27.08 -12.97 -9.54
N THR A 494 27.27 -12.64 -8.26
CA THR A 494 27.58 -13.62 -7.22
C THR A 494 26.57 -13.59 -6.09
N VAL A 495 26.32 -14.75 -5.50
CA VAL A 495 25.55 -14.92 -4.26
C VAL A 495 26.44 -15.68 -3.26
N ASN A 496 26.69 -15.10 -2.10
CA ASN A 496 27.62 -15.64 -1.09
C ASN A 496 29.01 -15.96 -1.67
N GLY A 497 29.50 -15.10 -2.59
CA GLY A 497 30.78 -15.28 -3.29
C GLY A 497 30.79 -16.32 -4.41
N ASN A 498 29.71 -17.04 -4.65
CA ASN A 498 29.58 -17.99 -5.75
C ASN A 498 28.95 -17.32 -6.95
N GLU A 499 29.61 -17.41 -8.11
CA GLU A 499 29.06 -16.90 -9.36
C GLU A 499 27.83 -17.70 -9.78
N ILE A 500 26.75 -17.02 -10.14
CA ILE A 500 25.52 -17.61 -10.63
C ILE A 500 25.37 -17.40 -12.15
N ALA A 501 24.63 -18.30 -12.80
CA ALA A 501 24.56 -18.33 -14.24
C ALA A 501 23.51 -17.38 -14.83
N SER A 502 23.85 -16.73 -15.94
CA SER A 502 22.85 -16.08 -16.80
C SER A 502 22.03 -17.13 -17.55
N GLY A 503 20.72 -17.00 -17.55
CA GLY A 503 19.79 -17.90 -18.23
C GLY A 503 18.80 -17.19 -19.15
N LYS A 504 18.04 -17.98 -19.92
CA LYS A 504 16.85 -17.50 -20.65
C LYS A 504 15.62 -17.50 -19.74
N ASP A 505 15.57 -18.46 -18.85
CA ASP A 505 14.49 -18.63 -17.86
C ASP A 505 15.05 -18.41 -16.46
N LEU A 506 14.30 -17.72 -15.64
CA LEU A 506 14.67 -17.42 -14.27
C LEU A 506 14.50 -18.65 -13.37
N LYS A 507 15.60 -19.13 -12.77
CA LYS A 507 15.64 -20.24 -11.81
C LYS A 507 16.31 -19.76 -10.52
N ILE A 508 16.20 -20.52 -9.44
CA ILE A 508 16.98 -20.27 -8.23
C ILE A 508 18.47 -20.27 -8.57
N ASP A 509 19.21 -19.33 -8.03
CA ASP A 509 20.63 -19.08 -8.28
C ASP A 509 20.93 -18.84 -9.76
N SER A 510 20.07 -18.04 -10.41
CA SER A 510 20.27 -17.57 -11.78
C SER A 510 19.77 -16.13 -11.98
N TYR A 511 20.16 -15.53 -13.09
CA TYR A 511 19.65 -14.23 -13.49
C TYR A 511 19.33 -14.18 -14.99
N VAL A 512 18.43 -13.26 -15.34
CA VAL A 512 18.09 -12.92 -16.73
C VAL A 512 18.43 -11.46 -16.95
N ILE A 513 19.06 -11.17 -18.09
CA ILE A 513 19.42 -9.81 -18.50
C ILE A 513 18.75 -9.46 -19.81
N ARG A 514 18.24 -8.24 -19.90
CA ARG A 514 17.67 -7.65 -21.12
C ARG A 514 18.26 -6.25 -21.34
N LYS A 515 18.76 -5.98 -22.56
CA LYS A 515 19.18 -4.63 -22.94
C LYS A 515 17.96 -3.77 -23.18
N LEU A 516 17.93 -2.55 -22.63
CA LEU A 516 16.89 -1.55 -22.82
C LEU A 516 17.14 -0.71 -24.06
N GLY A 517 16.10 0.02 -24.52
CA GLY A 517 16.18 0.81 -25.74
C GLY A 517 17.14 2.00 -25.69
N ASP A 518 17.38 2.52 -24.48
CA ASP A 518 18.29 3.64 -24.18
C ASP A 518 19.76 3.22 -23.98
N GLY A 519 20.03 1.93 -23.93
CA GLY A 519 21.38 1.38 -23.77
C GLY A 519 21.62 0.72 -22.42
N ASP A 520 20.82 1.01 -21.42
CA ASP A 520 20.83 0.40 -20.08
C ASP A 520 20.41 -1.08 -20.12
N PHE A 521 20.41 -1.71 -18.96
CA PHE A 521 20.08 -3.12 -18.81
C PHE A 521 19.04 -3.33 -17.70
N ALA A 522 18.03 -4.13 -17.97
CA ALA A 522 17.18 -4.71 -16.96
C ALA A 522 17.75 -6.06 -16.53
N LEU A 523 17.95 -6.25 -15.25
CA LEU A 523 18.40 -7.49 -14.62
C LEU A 523 17.32 -8.02 -13.70
N THR A 524 16.95 -9.29 -13.83
CA THR A 524 16.13 -9.99 -12.84
C THR A 524 16.98 -11.13 -12.29
N ILE A 525 17.17 -11.14 -10.98
CA ILE A 525 17.94 -12.16 -10.27
C ILE A 525 17.01 -12.92 -9.33
N LYS A 526 17.17 -14.24 -9.22
CA LYS A 526 16.46 -15.10 -8.29
C LYS A 526 17.45 -15.96 -7.53
N HIS A 527 17.41 -15.90 -6.20
CA HIS A 527 18.41 -16.56 -5.37
C HIS A 527 17.90 -16.86 -3.95
N ASN A 528 18.66 -17.63 -3.21
CA ASN A 528 18.48 -17.83 -1.78
C ASN A 528 19.16 -16.68 -1.00
N LYS A 529 18.82 -16.54 0.29
CA LYS A 529 19.40 -15.51 1.17
C LYS A 529 20.91 -15.47 1.11
N GLY A 530 21.47 -14.28 1.17
CA GLY A 530 22.92 -14.06 1.22
C GLY A 530 23.39 -12.73 0.69
N ASP A 531 24.71 -12.62 0.62
CA ASP A 531 25.39 -11.44 0.07
C ASP A 531 25.39 -11.52 -1.45
N VAL A 532 24.83 -10.49 -2.10
CA VAL A 532 24.75 -10.38 -3.55
C VAL A 532 25.69 -9.28 -4.02
N VAL A 533 26.48 -9.60 -5.04
CA VAL A 533 27.32 -8.62 -5.75
C VAL A 533 27.04 -8.73 -7.24
N ILE A 534 26.69 -7.61 -7.84
CA ILE A 534 26.50 -7.45 -9.28
C ILE A 534 27.54 -6.48 -9.77
N SER A 535 28.42 -6.90 -10.68
CA SER A 535 29.46 -6.04 -11.22
C SER A 535 29.58 -6.17 -12.72
N GLY A 536 30.05 -5.10 -13.38
CA GLY A 536 30.13 -5.04 -14.82
C GLY A 536 31.07 -3.95 -15.34
N ARG A 537 30.96 -3.69 -16.64
CA ARG A 537 31.72 -2.64 -17.33
C ARG A 537 30.77 -1.51 -17.69
N ILE A 538 31.18 -0.31 -17.35
CA ILE A 538 30.55 0.95 -17.78
C ILE A 538 30.80 1.18 -19.26
#